data_2c24bf4b81ee3b3dd1762db4abca6fe4
#
_entry.id   2c24bf4b81ee3b3dd1762db4abca6fe4
#
_cell.length_a   1.000
_cell.length_b   1.000
_cell.length_c   1.000
_cell.angle_alpha   90.00
_cell.angle_beta   90.00
_cell.angle_gamma   90.00
#
_symmetry.space_group_name_H-M   'P 1'
#
loop_
_entity.id
_entity.type
_entity.pdbx_description
1 polymer ?
#
loop_
_entity_poly.entity_id
_entity_poly.type
_entity_poly.pdbx_seq_one_letter_code
_entity_poly.pdbx_strand_id
1 'polypeptide(L)' 'MGTPTEDYVNELGNEMLVYKTKKYGIPCERKFEVNTSGVIIGFSSSGCI' A
#
# COMPACT_ATOMS: atom_id res chain seq x y z
N MET A 1 -4.01 -12.75 6.33
CA MET A 1 -3.10 -11.81 6.24
C MET A 1 -3.25 -10.80 5.15
N GLY A 2 -4.24 -10.23 4.84
CA GLY A 2 -4.42 -9.18 3.89
C GLY A 2 -4.76 -7.84 4.51
N THR A 3 -4.59 -7.70 5.81
CA THR A 3 -4.95 -6.46 6.48
C THR A 3 -3.86 -5.42 6.25
N PRO A 4 -4.19 -4.27 5.63
CA PRO A 4 -3.20 -3.23 5.44
C PRO A 4 -2.79 -2.60 6.76
N THR A 5 -1.54 -2.14 6.83
CA THR A 5 -1.04 -1.45 8.01
C THR A 5 -1.70 -0.08 8.16
N GLU A 6 -1.91 0.58 7.03
CA GLU A 6 -2.56 1.88 6.99
C GLU A 6 -3.52 1.93 5.82
N ASP A 7 -4.55 2.74 5.96
CA ASP A 7 -5.57 2.90 4.95
C ASP A 7 -6.07 4.34 5.05
N TYR A 8 -5.86 5.11 4.00
CA TYR A 8 -6.27 6.52 4.00
C TYR A 8 -6.62 6.94 2.58
N VAL A 9 -7.29 8.09 2.48
CA VAL A 9 -7.70 8.65 1.19
C VAL A 9 -6.77 9.83 0.89
N ASN A 10 -6.20 9.85 -0.31
CA ASN A 10 -5.30 10.93 -0.70
C ASN A 10 -6.08 12.14 -1.22
N GLU A 11 -5.35 13.20 -1.65
CA GLU A 11 -5.97 14.42 -2.11
C GLU A 11 -6.82 14.24 -3.35
N LEU A 12 -6.55 13.21 -4.13
CA LEU A 12 -7.31 12.93 -5.34
C LEU A 12 -8.59 12.15 -5.07
N GLY A 13 -8.82 11.79 -3.81
CA GLY A 13 -9.99 11.00 -3.44
C GLY A 13 -9.78 9.51 -3.64
N ASN A 14 -8.56 9.07 -3.92
CA ASN A 14 -8.25 7.67 -4.11
C ASN A 14 -7.83 7.02 -2.79
N GLU A 15 -8.18 5.77 -2.64
CA GLU A 15 -7.85 5.02 -1.45
C GLU A 15 -6.39 4.55 -1.51
N MET A 16 -5.65 4.78 -0.44
CA MET A 16 -4.27 4.34 -0.35
C MET A 16 -4.17 3.22 0.67
N LEU A 17 -3.72 2.07 0.23
CA LEU A 17 -3.52 0.92 1.10
C LEU A 17 -2.01 0.71 1.28
N VAL A 18 -1.57 0.71 2.53
CA VAL A 18 -0.16 0.57 2.86
C VAL A 18 0.03 -0.72 3.64
N TYR A 19 0.86 -1.59 3.11
CA TYR A 19 1.21 -2.86 3.74
C TYR A 19 2.66 -2.81 4.16
N LYS A 20 2.93 -3.08 5.42
CA LYS A 20 4.29 -3.12 5.94
C LYS A 20 4.56 -4.53 6.44
N THR A 21 5.65 -5.11 5.96
CA THR A 21 6.08 -6.43 6.40
C THR A 21 7.54 -6.37 6.76
N LYS A 22 7.99 -7.35 7.51
CA LYS A 22 9.39 -7.45 7.91
C LYS A 22 9.82 -8.89 7.75
N LYS A 23 10.86 -9.11 6.98
CA LYS A 23 11.37 -10.44 6.72
C LYS A 23 12.88 -10.42 6.89
N TYR A 24 13.36 -11.34 7.72
CA TYR A 24 14.80 -11.42 8.03
C TYR A 24 15.37 -10.10 8.55
N GLY A 25 14.54 -9.36 9.30
CA GLY A 25 14.96 -8.07 9.85
C GLY A 25 14.95 -6.93 8.85
N ILE A 26 14.53 -7.18 7.62
CA ILE A 26 14.50 -6.16 6.57
C ILE A 26 13.07 -5.69 6.38
N PRO A 27 12.79 -4.39 6.62
CA PRO A 27 11.44 -3.88 6.46
C PRO A 27 11.09 -3.76 4.98
N CYS A 28 9.85 -4.09 4.65
CA CYS A 28 9.34 -3.99 3.29
C CYS A 28 8.02 -3.23 3.34
N GLU A 29 7.86 -2.23 2.49
CA GLU A 29 6.64 -1.44 2.44
C GLU A 29 6.08 -1.51 1.02
N ARG A 30 4.77 -1.77 0.94
CA ARG A 30 4.05 -1.78 -0.33
C ARG A 30 2.86 -0.87 -0.24
N LYS A 31 2.65 -0.05 -1.26
CA LYS A 31 1.55 0.87 -1.33
C LYS A 31 0.75 0.61 -2.59
N PHE A 32 -0.56 0.64 -2.46
CA PHE A 32 -1.47 0.48 -3.58
C PHE A 32 -2.40 1.68 -3.62
N GLU A 33 -2.58 2.26 -4.79
CA GLU A 33 -3.54 3.34 -4.97
C GLU A 33 -4.73 2.80 -5.73
N VAL A 34 -5.92 2.94 -5.14
CA VAL A 34 -7.17 2.43 -5.71
C VAL A 34 -8.07 3.62 -5.98
N ASN A 35 -8.56 3.74 -7.20
CA ASN A 35 -9.44 4.86 -7.54
C ASN A 35 -10.86 4.64 -6.99
N THR A 36 -11.74 5.62 -7.23
CA THR A 36 -13.10 5.55 -6.70
C THR A 36 -13.93 4.43 -7.32
N SER A 37 -13.48 3.89 -8.44
CA SER A 37 -14.14 2.75 -9.08
C SER A 37 -13.66 1.41 -8.55
N GLY A 38 -12.67 1.41 -7.64
CA GLY A 38 -12.16 0.18 -7.08
C GLY A 38 -11.06 -0.46 -7.89
N VAL A 39 -10.45 0.29 -8.80
CA VAL A 39 -9.38 -0.20 -9.68
C VAL A 39 -8.04 0.28 -9.16
N ILE A 40 -7.06 -0.64 -9.09
CA ILE A 40 -5.72 -0.28 -8.67
C ILE A 40 -5.04 0.47 -9.81
N ILE A 41 -4.70 1.73 -9.56
CA ILE A 41 -4.10 2.61 -10.56
C ILE A 41 -2.65 2.95 -10.25
N GLY A 42 -2.17 2.58 -9.07
CA GLY A 42 -0.80 2.84 -8.69
C GLY A 42 -0.26 1.78 -7.76
N PHE A 43 1.03 1.54 -7.85
CA PHE A 43 1.70 0.58 -7.00
C PHE A 43 3.12 1.08 -6.71
N SER A 44 3.54 0.93 -5.46
CA SER A 44 4.87 1.31 -5.05
C SER A 44 5.38 0.30 -4.02
N SER A 45 6.65 -0.03 -4.10
CA SER A 45 7.26 -0.87 -3.09
C SER A 45 8.61 -0.28 -2.70
N SER A 46 8.99 -0.52 -1.46
CA SER A 46 10.23 0.04 -0.93
C SER A 46 10.80 -0.94 0.10
N GLY A 47 12.10 -1.12 0.07
CA GLY A 47 12.78 -1.97 1.04
C GLY A 47 12.59 -3.46 0.84
N CYS A 48 11.86 -3.88 -0.18
CA CYS A 48 11.65 -5.30 -0.47
C CYS A 48 12.83 -5.86 -1.26
N ILE A 49 13.24 -7.04 -0.89
CA ILE A 49 14.31 -7.76 -1.58
C ILE A 49 13.71 -8.88 -2.40
#